data_e4ce2e58cdc30c68c367e32561a03454
#
_entry.id   e4ce2e58cdc30c68c367e32561a03454
#
_cell.length_a   1.000
_cell.length_b   1.000
_cell.length_c   1.000
_cell.angle_alpha   90.00
_cell.angle_beta   90.00
_cell.angle_gamma   90.00
#
_symmetry.space_group_name_H-M   'P 1'
#
loop_
_entity.id
_entity.type
_entity.pdbx_description
1 polymer ?
#
loop_
_entity_poly.entity_id
_entity_poly.type
_entity_poly.pdbx_seq_one_letter_code
_entity_poly.pdbx_strand_id
1 'polypeptide(L)'
;CEKMVEELCTRYGDLYMIWFDGGADDPRGDGPDVEPIVNKYQPNCLFYHNIDRADFRWGGSETGTVGYPCWSTFPAPCSHHKRIESQKDQIALLKQGDPEGKYWVPAMADSPLRGANGRHEWFWEPDDENNIYPLTTLMDMYEKSVGRNATLIIGLTPDPDGLLPAGDEQRLKEWGEEINRRFGTPLVETQGRKQRLTLNLNEKQPVNYCIIQEDITKGERIRQYKIEAKVNGKWQTVCSGESVGHKRIAHFESVETTALRLTVTQSVALPAISYFSAYNVTLK
;
A
#
# COMPACT_ATOMS: atom_id res chain seq x y z
N CYS A 1 3.89 0.49 -30.82
CA CYS A 1 4.01 0.20 -29.40
C CYS A 1 5.41 -0.31 -29.03
N GLU A 2 5.90 -1.48 -29.55
CA GLU A 2 7.18 -2.10 -29.17
C GLU A 2 8.39 -1.18 -29.29
N LYS A 3 8.54 -0.44 -30.42
CA LYS A 3 9.63 0.55 -30.60
C LYS A 3 9.60 1.65 -29.51
N MET A 4 8.43 2.13 -29.11
CA MET A 4 8.33 3.12 -28.02
C MET A 4 8.77 2.53 -26.69
N VAL A 5 8.39 1.28 -26.40
CA VAL A 5 8.82 0.58 -25.19
C VAL A 5 10.33 0.38 -25.20
N GLU A 6 10.92 -0.02 -26.36
CA GLU A 6 12.37 -0.14 -26.50
C GLU A 6 13.08 1.20 -26.28
N GLU A 7 12.55 2.29 -26.82
CA GLU A 7 13.10 3.65 -26.59
C GLU A 7 13.04 4.04 -25.10
N LEU A 8 11.91 3.79 -24.44
CA LEU A 8 11.78 4.05 -23.00
C LEU A 8 12.78 3.23 -22.19
N CYS A 9 12.93 1.95 -22.51
CA CYS A 9 13.83 1.04 -21.81
C CYS A 9 15.32 1.30 -22.04
N THR A 10 15.70 2.03 -23.13
CA THR A 10 17.11 2.20 -23.54
C THR A 10 17.64 3.63 -23.40
N ARG A 11 16.78 4.66 -23.29
CA ARG A 11 17.21 6.06 -23.38
C ARG A 11 17.16 6.85 -22.07
N TYR A 12 16.48 6.34 -21.05
CA TYR A 12 16.19 7.10 -19.82
C TYR A 12 16.84 6.51 -18.56
N GLY A 13 17.79 5.60 -18.71
CA GLY A 13 18.44 4.92 -17.59
C GLY A 13 17.59 3.81 -16.99
N ASP A 14 17.89 3.46 -15.73
CA ASP A 14 17.21 2.37 -15.03
C ASP A 14 15.79 2.80 -14.65
N LEU A 15 14.82 2.02 -15.08
CA LEU A 15 13.41 2.19 -14.72
C LEU A 15 13.10 1.37 -13.46
N TYR A 16 12.44 2.00 -12.49
CA TYR A 16 11.93 1.28 -11.32
C TYR A 16 10.71 0.42 -11.67
N MET A 17 9.81 0.97 -12.49
CA MET A 17 8.56 0.34 -12.88
C MET A 17 8.14 0.78 -14.29
N ILE A 18 7.54 -0.12 -15.04
CA ILE A 18 6.78 0.20 -16.26
C ILE A 18 5.34 -0.28 -16.10
N TRP A 19 4.40 0.61 -16.40
CA TRP A 19 2.98 0.34 -16.24
C TRP A 19 2.24 0.47 -17.56
N PHE A 20 1.58 -0.61 -17.96
CA PHE A 20 0.67 -0.62 -19.10
C PHE A 20 -0.75 -0.47 -18.60
N ASP A 21 -1.31 0.73 -18.70
CA ASP A 21 -2.69 1.01 -18.30
C ASP A 21 -3.68 0.21 -19.16
N GLY A 22 -4.65 -0.44 -18.50
CA GLY A 22 -5.53 -1.41 -19.16
C GLY A 22 -4.86 -2.75 -19.52
N GLY A 23 -3.54 -2.87 -19.36
CA GLY A 23 -2.73 -4.02 -19.72
C GLY A 23 -2.19 -3.97 -21.15
N ALA A 24 -1.07 -4.67 -21.38
CA ALA A 24 -0.61 -4.99 -22.72
C ALA A 24 -1.39 -6.21 -23.24
N ASP A 25 -1.99 -6.08 -24.40
CA ASP A 25 -2.74 -7.17 -25.05
C ASP A 25 -1.88 -8.41 -25.28
N ASP A 26 -2.54 -9.56 -25.43
CA ASP A 26 -1.90 -10.85 -25.64
C ASP A 26 -1.12 -10.89 -26.96
N PRO A 27 0.22 -11.04 -26.95
CA PRO A 27 1.02 -11.09 -28.16
C PRO A 27 0.76 -12.33 -29.03
N ARG A 28 0.06 -13.33 -28.50
CA ARG A 28 -0.41 -14.48 -29.28
C ARG A 28 -1.61 -14.15 -30.17
N GLY A 29 -2.19 -12.96 -30.01
CA GLY A 29 -3.19 -12.35 -30.87
C GLY A 29 -2.61 -11.12 -31.57
N ASP A 30 -3.29 -9.98 -31.42
CA ASP A 30 -2.91 -8.72 -32.08
C ASP A 30 -2.12 -7.77 -31.14
N GLY A 31 -1.79 -8.21 -29.92
CA GLY A 31 -1.09 -7.40 -28.92
C GLY A 31 0.41 -7.28 -29.20
N PRO A 32 1.05 -6.20 -28.68
CA PRO A 32 2.50 -6.02 -28.80
C PRO A 32 3.25 -6.96 -27.83
N ASP A 33 4.37 -7.52 -28.30
CA ASP A 33 5.24 -8.36 -27.47
C ASP A 33 6.26 -7.49 -26.71
N VAL A 34 5.81 -6.88 -25.61
CA VAL A 34 6.61 -5.91 -24.83
C VAL A 34 7.43 -6.55 -23.72
N GLU A 35 7.03 -7.70 -23.20
CA GLU A 35 7.72 -8.36 -22.08
C GLU A 35 9.16 -8.72 -22.38
N PRO A 36 9.53 -9.33 -23.54
CA PRO A 36 10.92 -9.59 -23.89
C PRO A 36 11.78 -8.32 -23.99
N ILE A 37 11.20 -7.20 -24.41
CA ILE A 37 11.90 -5.91 -24.51
C ILE A 37 12.26 -5.42 -23.09
N VAL A 38 11.29 -5.40 -22.18
CA VAL A 38 11.51 -4.99 -20.78
C VAL A 38 12.51 -5.93 -20.11
N ASN A 39 12.35 -7.24 -20.23
CA ASN A 39 13.26 -8.22 -19.66
C ASN A 39 14.71 -8.08 -20.16
N LYS A 40 14.89 -7.71 -21.43
CA LYS A 40 16.21 -7.53 -22.04
C LYS A 40 16.93 -6.27 -21.55
N TYR A 41 16.23 -5.14 -21.53
CA TYR A 41 16.84 -3.83 -21.30
C TYR A 41 16.68 -3.34 -19.86
N GLN A 42 15.66 -3.82 -19.14
CA GLN A 42 15.30 -3.42 -17.79
C GLN A 42 14.99 -4.62 -16.89
N PRO A 43 15.95 -5.55 -16.66
CA PRO A 43 15.68 -6.83 -15.98
C PRO A 43 15.26 -6.69 -14.53
N ASN A 44 15.52 -5.55 -13.88
CA ASN A 44 15.14 -5.26 -12.50
C ASN A 44 13.88 -4.37 -12.41
N CYS A 45 13.30 -3.97 -13.54
CA CYS A 45 12.11 -3.13 -13.58
C CYS A 45 10.87 -3.93 -13.17
N LEU A 46 10.05 -3.37 -12.28
CA LEU A 46 8.73 -3.92 -12.02
C LEU A 46 7.83 -3.74 -13.24
N PHE A 47 7.17 -4.81 -13.62
CA PHE A 47 6.34 -4.86 -14.81
C PHE A 47 4.85 -4.95 -14.46
N TYR A 48 4.05 -4.05 -14.94
CA TYR A 48 2.59 -4.07 -14.86
C TYR A 48 1.97 -3.72 -16.22
N HIS A 49 1.05 -4.48 -16.66
CA HIS A 49 0.79 -5.91 -16.55
C HIS A 49 0.47 -6.43 -17.93
N ASN A 50 0.78 -7.69 -18.18
CA ASN A 50 0.26 -8.38 -19.34
C ASN A 50 -0.49 -9.65 -18.91
N ILE A 51 -0.88 -10.48 -19.88
CA ILE A 51 -1.69 -11.67 -19.63
C ILE A 51 -0.95 -12.75 -18.82
N ASP A 52 0.38 -12.78 -18.86
CA ASP A 52 1.18 -13.86 -18.26
C ASP A 52 1.97 -13.42 -17.03
N ARG A 53 2.23 -12.10 -16.88
CA ARG A 53 3.02 -11.55 -15.78
C ARG A 53 2.50 -10.22 -15.28
N ALA A 54 2.45 -10.09 -13.96
CA ALA A 54 2.44 -8.78 -13.28
C ALA A 54 3.19 -8.91 -11.96
N ASP A 55 4.10 -7.99 -11.67
CA ASP A 55 4.83 -7.97 -10.41
C ASP A 55 3.99 -7.35 -9.27
N PHE A 56 2.87 -6.71 -9.61
CA PHE A 56 1.86 -6.18 -8.69
C PHE A 56 0.49 -6.12 -9.37
N ARG A 57 -0.57 -5.90 -8.59
CA ARG A 57 -1.93 -5.78 -9.10
C ARG A 57 -2.52 -4.39 -8.83
N TRP A 58 -3.42 -3.96 -9.67
CA TRP A 58 -4.26 -2.80 -9.40
C TRP A 58 -5.23 -3.07 -8.24
N GLY A 59 -5.40 -2.07 -7.35
CA GLY A 59 -6.23 -2.19 -6.15
C GLY A 59 -7.75 -2.15 -6.38
N GLY A 60 -8.20 -2.13 -7.65
CA GLY A 60 -9.60 -2.23 -8.04
C GLY A 60 -10.40 -0.93 -7.94
N SER A 61 -9.76 0.21 -7.71
CA SER A 61 -10.39 1.54 -7.76
C SER A 61 -9.33 2.64 -7.77
N GLU A 62 -9.65 3.80 -8.38
CA GLU A 62 -8.79 5.00 -8.42
C GLU A 62 -9.01 5.92 -7.20
N THR A 63 -9.29 5.34 -6.05
CA THR A 63 -9.60 6.08 -4.82
C THR A 63 -8.42 6.26 -3.89
N GLY A 64 -7.22 5.82 -4.29
CA GLY A 64 -6.05 5.79 -3.43
C GLY A 64 -6.16 4.81 -2.25
N THR A 65 -7.11 3.86 -2.30
CA THR A 65 -7.37 2.95 -1.18
C THR A 65 -7.48 1.50 -1.64
N VAL A 66 -7.22 0.56 -0.75
CA VAL A 66 -7.49 -0.88 -0.92
C VAL A 66 -8.44 -1.40 0.14
N GLY A 67 -8.96 -2.60 -0.05
CA GLY A 67 -9.76 -3.30 0.94
C GLY A 67 -8.96 -3.65 2.20
N TYR A 68 -9.65 -4.15 3.22
CA TYR A 68 -9.04 -4.80 4.37
C TYR A 68 -9.85 -6.06 4.72
N PRO A 69 -9.19 -7.22 4.91
CA PRO A 69 -7.74 -7.46 4.77
C PRO A 69 -7.23 -7.21 3.35
N CYS A 70 -5.91 -6.99 3.20
CA CYS A 70 -5.24 -6.89 1.90
C CYS A 70 -4.00 -7.79 1.91
N TRP A 71 -4.03 -8.84 1.09
CA TRP A 71 -2.97 -9.84 0.96
C TRP A 71 -2.13 -9.57 -0.27
N SER A 72 -0.82 -9.77 -0.20
CA SER A 72 0.06 -9.71 -1.38
C SER A 72 0.00 -10.97 -2.23
N THR A 73 -0.56 -12.05 -1.70
CA THR A 73 -0.76 -13.29 -2.45
C THR A 73 -2.03 -13.23 -3.30
N PHE A 74 -2.01 -13.95 -4.44
CA PHE A 74 -3.03 -13.91 -5.48
C PHE A 74 -3.17 -15.27 -6.16
N PRO A 75 -4.37 -15.66 -6.66
CA PRO A 75 -4.57 -16.99 -7.25
C PRO A 75 -3.97 -17.16 -8.65
N ALA A 76 -3.65 -16.06 -9.36
CA ALA A 76 -3.11 -16.04 -10.72
C ALA A 76 -1.77 -15.28 -10.77
N PRO A 77 -0.91 -15.51 -11.80
CA PRO A 77 0.38 -14.84 -11.94
C PRO A 77 0.25 -13.35 -12.29
N CYS A 78 -0.94 -12.90 -12.66
CA CYS A 78 -1.27 -11.51 -12.94
C CYS A 78 -2.73 -11.23 -12.65
N SER A 79 -3.09 -9.94 -12.60
CA SER A 79 -4.47 -9.49 -12.40
C SER A 79 -5.23 -9.21 -13.71
N HIS A 80 -4.67 -9.62 -14.85
CA HIS A 80 -5.33 -9.42 -16.15
C HIS A 80 -6.70 -10.11 -16.19
N HIS A 81 -7.71 -9.44 -16.72
CA HIS A 81 -9.10 -9.91 -16.72
C HIS A 81 -9.25 -11.33 -17.27
N LYS A 82 -8.56 -11.69 -18.36
CA LYS A 82 -8.60 -13.05 -18.94
C LYS A 82 -8.10 -14.15 -17.99
N ARG A 83 -7.34 -13.80 -16.94
CA ARG A 83 -6.85 -14.75 -15.94
C ARG A 83 -7.76 -14.86 -14.70
N ILE A 84 -8.62 -13.87 -14.47
CA ILE A 84 -9.49 -13.80 -13.30
C ILE A 84 -10.99 -13.82 -13.64
N GLU A 85 -11.38 -13.85 -14.91
CA GLU A 85 -12.78 -13.86 -15.37
C GLU A 85 -13.64 -14.97 -14.75
N SER A 86 -13.04 -16.12 -14.42
CA SER A 86 -13.74 -17.23 -13.78
C SER A 86 -13.93 -17.06 -12.27
N GLN A 87 -13.38 -16.01 -11.66
CA GLN A 87 -13.49 -15.75 -10.23
C GLN A 87 -14.80 -15.03 -9.90
N LYS A 88 -15.51 -15.49 -8.89
CA LYS A 88 -16.86 -15.01 -8.53
C LYS A 88 -16.93 -13.54 -8.11
N ASP A 89 -15.85 -12.96 -7.66
CA ASP A 89 -15.80 -11.57 -7.22
C ASP A 89 -14.43 -10.95 -7.55
N GLN A 90 -14.27 -10.57 -8.83
CA GLN A 90 -13.01 -10.01 -9.34
C GLN A 90 -12.61 -8.73 -8.61
N ILE A 91 -13.57 -7.84 -8.33
CA ILE A 91 -13.28 -6.56 -7.66
C ILE A 91 -12.83 -6.78 -6.22
N ALA A 92 -13.50 -7.67 -5.47
CA ALA A 92 -13.06 -8.00 -4.12
C ALA A 92 -11.67 -8.65 -4.12
N LEU A 93 -11.42 -9.54 -5.08
CA LEU A 93 -10.12 -10.20 -5.24
C LEU A 93 -9.01 -9.20 -5.56
N LEU A 94 -9.25 -8.23 -6.45
CA LEU A 94 -8.31 -7.14 -6.74
C LEU A 94 -8.01 -6.30 -5.49
N LYS A 95 -9.06 -5.94 -4.73
CA LYS A 95 -8.93 -5.11 -3.52
C LYS A 95 -8.27 -5.84 -2.34
N GLN A 96 -8.51 -7.13 -2.19
CA GLN A 96 -8.13 -7.87 -0.98
C GLN A 96 -7.03 -8.92 -1.20
N GLY A 97 -6.81 -9.38 -2.45
CA GLY A 97 -5.95 -10.53 -2.69
C GLY A 97 -6.55 -11.82 -2.16
N ASP A 98 -5.72 -12.85 -2.04
CA ASP A 98 -6.12 -14.18 -1.54
C ASP A 98 -5.03 -14.72 -0.61
N PRO A 99 -5.32 -14.95 0.69
CA PRO A 99 -4.33 -15.48 1.64
C PRO A 99 -3.80 -16.88 1.25
N GLU A 100 -4.55 -17.64 0.45
CA GLU A 100 -4.16 -18.97 -0.06
C GLU A 100 -3.60 -18.91 -1.49
N GLY A 101 -3.44 -17.70 -2.05
CA GLY A 101 -2.92 -17.46 -3.38
C GLY A 101 -1.49 -17.97 -3.54
N LYS A 102 -1.18 -18.54 -4.71
CA LYS A 102 0.13 -19.15 -5.02
C LYS A 102 1.17 -18.15 -5.52
N TYR A 103 0.73 -16.99 -6.01
CA TYR A 103 1.57 -16.00 -6.65
C TYR A 103 1.71 -14.77 -5.76
N TRP A 104 2.87 -14.14 -5.78
CA TRP A 104 3.14 -12.89 -5.09
C TRP A 104 2.83 -11.73 -6.03
N VAL A 105 1.70 -11.07 -5.83
CA VAL A 105 1.19 -9.97 -6.65
C VAL A 105 0.60 -8.90 -5.72
N PRO A 106 1.45 -8.14 -5.01
CA PRO A 106 1.02 -7.13 -4.03
C PRO A 106 0.13 -6.06 -4.67
N ALA A 107 -0.74 -5.46 -3.86
CA ALA A 107 -1.65 -4.44 -4.33
C ALA A 107 -0.94 -3.09 -4.51
N MET A 108 -1.36 -2.35 -5.53
CA MET A 108 -1.07 -0.96 -5.77
C MET A 108 -2.40 -0.19 -5.79
N ALA A 109 -2.54 0.82 -4.93
CA ALA A 109 -3.62 1.78 -4.96
C ALA A 109 -3.17 3.01 -5.74
N ASP A 110 -4.05 3.60 -6.52
CA ASP A 110 -3.78 4.80 -7.28
C ASP A 110 -4.89 5.84 -7.11
N SER A 111 -4.52 7.09 -7.25
CA SER A 111 -5.42 8.23 -7.32
C SER A 111 -4.69 9.42 -7.93
N PRO A 112 -5.34 10.30 -8.69
CA PRO A 112 -4.74 11.61 -8.96
C PRO A 112 -4.64 12.41 -7.66
N LEU A 113 -3.75 13.40 -7.61
CA LEU A 113 -3.70 14.37 -6.50
C LEU A 113 -4.94 15.28 -6.49
N ARG A 114 -5.63 15.38 -7.61
CA ARG A 114 -6.78 16.24 -7.86
C ARG A 114 -8.04 15.43 -8.06
N GLY A 115 -9.09 15.71 -7.30
CA GLY A 115 -10.36 14.98 -7.33
C GLY A 115 -11.34 15.42 -6.25
N ALA A 116 -11.03 16.50 -5.52
CA ALA A 116 -11.82 16.98 -4.39
C ALA A 116 -13.24 17.42 -4.80
N ASN A 117 -13.44 17.86 -6.04
CA ASN A 117 -14.73 18.23 -6.60
C ASN A 117 -15.54 17.04 -7.14
N GLY A 118 -15.01 15.80 -7.01
CA GLY A 118 -15.63 14.56 -7.51
C GLY A 118 -15.23 14.19 -8.94
N ARG A 119 -14.35 14.95 -9.57
CA ARG A 119 -13.80 14.67 -10.89
C ARG A 119 -12.32 14.36 -10.79
N HIS A 120 -11.91 13.15 -11.14
CA HIS A 120 -10.50 12.73 -11.14
C HIS A 120 -9.76 13.37 -12.30
N GLU A 121 -8.71 14.15 -12.00
CA GLU A 121 -7.90 14.84 -12.99
C GLU A 121 -6.53 14.14 -13.14
N TRP A 122 -6.43 13.32 -14.16
CA TRP A 122 -5.19 12.64 -14.54
C TRP A 122 -4.30 13.47 -15.46
N PHE A 123 -4.82 14.60 -15.96
CA PHE A 123 -4.12 15.54 -16.81
C PHE A 123 -4.28 16.96 -16.28
N TRP A 124 -3.34 17.83 -16.64
CA TRP A 124 -3.35 19.22 -16.21
C TRP A 124 -4.53 20.01 -16.83
N GLU A 125 -5.17 20.80 -16.01
CA GLU A 125 -6.16 21.80 -16.41
C GLU A 125 -5.83 23.15 -15.76
N PRO A 126 -6.05 24.28 -16.44
CA PRO A 126 -5.85 25.60 -15.86
C PRO A 126 -6.88 25.87 -14.75
N ASP A 127 -6.49 26.68 -13.77
CA ASP A 127 -7.37 27.17 -12.70
C ASP A 127 -8.06 26.08 -11.86
N ASP A 128 -7.43 24.90 -11.73
CA ASP A 128 -7.99 23.71 -11.05
C ASP A 128 -7.37 23.44 -9.66
N GLU A 129 -6.74 24.44 -9.01
CA GLU A 129 -6.14 24.27 -7.66
C GLU A 129 -7.17 23.89 -6.59
N ASN A 130 -8.43 24.28 -6.76
CA ASN A 130 -9.51 23.92 -5.84
C ASN A 130 -9.86 22.42 -5.86
N ASN A 131 -9.39 21.69 -6.86
CA ASN A 131 -9.58 20.25 -7.00
C ASN A 131 -8.50 19.42 -6.30
N ILE A 132 -7.44 20.05 -5.78
CA ILE A 132 -6.41 19.37 -4.99
C ILE A 132 -7.06 18.78 -3.73
N TYR A 133 -6.84 17.49 -3.47
CA TYR A 133 -7.40 16.84 -2.29
C TYR A 133 -6.94 17.51 -0.98
N PRO A 134 -7.87 17.70 -0.02
CA PRO A 134 -7.52 18.13 1.33
C PRO A 134 -6.52 17.16 1.98
N LEU A 135 -5.67 17.69 2.85
CA LEU A 135 -4.68 16.90 3.58
C LEU A 135 -5.29 15.73 4.34
N THR A 136 -6.49 15.90 4.91
CA THR A 136 -7.23 14.83 5.60
C THR A 136 -7.59 13.66 4.68
N THR A 137 -7.96 13.96 3.44
CA THR A 137 -8.25 12.93 2.42
C THR A 137 -7.00 12.16 2.02
N LEU A 138 -5.88 12.86 1.79
CA LEU A 138 -4.60 12.23 1.47
C LEU A 138 -4.07 11.37 2.62
N MET A 139 -4.27 11.79 3.87
CA MET A 139 -3.95 10.97 5.04
C MET A 139 -4.83 9.72 5.13
N ASP A 140 -6.12 9.83 4.82
CA ASP A 140 -7.02 8.68 4.75
C ASP A 140 -6.59 7.68 3.65
N MET A 141 -6.20 8.19 2.47
CA MET A 141 -5.61 7.37 1.40
C MET A 141 -4.34 6.65 1.88
N TYR A 142 -3.42 7.36 2.54
CA TYR A 142 -2.19 6.76 3.08
C TYR A 142 -2.48 5.64 4.08
N GLU A 143 -3.35 5.88 5.04
CA GLU A 143 -3.72 4.89 6.05
C GLU A 143 -4.50 3.70 5.46
N LYS A 144 -5.30 3.92 4.38
CA LYS A 144 -6.09 2.88 3.73
C LYS A 144 -5.41 2.21 2.52
N SER A 145 -4.19 2.60 2.20
CA SER A 145 -3.35 1.95 1.19
C SER A 145 -2.05 1.44 1.80
N VAL A 146 -1.10 2.32 2.09
CA VAL A 146 0.20 1.97 2.72
C VAL A 146 -0.02 1.31 4.08
N GLY A 147 -1.00 1.81 4.86
CA GLY A 147 -1.40 1.22 6.14
C GLY A 147 -2.23 -0.07 6.02
N ARG A 148 -2.47 -0.56 4.81
CA ARG A 148 -3.16 -1.82 4.49
C ARG A 148 -2.35 -2.70 3.54
N ASN A 149 -1.03 -2.64 3.64
CA ASN A 149 -0.14 -3.52 2.88
C ASN A 149 -0.13 -3.27 1.35
N ALA A 150 -0.41 -2.05 0.90
CA ALA A 150 -0.36 -1.69 -0.52
C ALA A 150 0.65 -0.57 -0.79
N THR A 151 1.10 -0.47 -2.04
CA THR A 151 1.79 0.73 -2.54
C THR A 151 0.77 1.77 -2.92
N LEU A 152 1.02 3.04 -2.61
CA LEU A 152 0.20 4.16 -3.07
C LEU A 152 0.94 4.90 -4.19
N ILE A 153 0.27 5.08 -5.32
CA ILE A 153 0.71 5.90 -6.44
C ILE A 153 -0.22 7.10 -6.55
N ILE A 154 0.36 8.30 -6.58
CA ILE A 154 -0.38 9.55 -6.78
C ILE A 154 -0.01 10.13 -8.14
N GLY A 155 -1.01 10.33 -8.98
CA GLY A 155 -0.88 11.01 -10.26
C GLY A 155 -0.68 12.51 -10.05
N LEU A 156 0.42 13.02 -10.59
CA LEU A 156 0.75 14.45 -10.63
C LEU A 156 0.60 14.92 -12.07
N THR A 157 0.05 16.12 -12.25
CA THR A 157 -0.27 16.65 -13.56
C THR A 157 0.65 17.82 -13.89
N PRO A 158 1.80 17.59 -14.58
CA PRO A 158 2.69 18.67 -14.99
C PRO A 158 1.94 19.69 -15.89
N ASP A 159 2.25 20.97 -15.70
CA ASP A 159 1.74 22.05 -16.53
C ASP A 159 2.32 22.00 -17.96
N PRO A 160 1.89 22.91 -18.89
CA PRO A 160 2.44 22.93 -20.25
C PRO A 160 3.94 23.21 -20.35
N ASP A 161 4.57 23.77 -19.30
CA ASP A 161 6.01 23.97 -19.22
C ASP A 161 6.76 22.75 -18.67
N GLY A 162 6.02 21.67 -18.29
CA GLY A 162 6.56 20.43 -17.72
C GLY A 162 6.91 20.53 -16.25
N LEU A 163 6.41 21.53 -15.53
CA LEU A 163 6.64 21.77 -14.12
C LEU A 163 5.43 21.32 -13.30
N LEU A 164 5.68 20.92 -12.06
CA LEU A 164 4.59 20.70 -11.11
C LEU A 164 4.00 22.05 -10.68
N PRO A 165 2.65 22.22 -10.71
CA PRO A 165 2.01 23.38 -10.18
C PRO A 165 2.37 23.63 -8.71
N ALA A 166 2.54 24.89 -8.33
CA ALA A 166 2.98 25.26 -6.98
C ALA A 166 2.01 24.74 -5.87
N GLY A 167 0.71 24.69 -6.16
CA GLY A 167 -0.29 24.12 -5.24
C GLY A 167 -0.09 22.63 -4.99
N ASP A 168 0.29 21.87 -6.02
CA ASP A 168 0.57 20.43 -5.92
C ASP A 168 1.84 20.19 -5.08
N GLU A 169 2.92 20.94 -5.37
CA GLU A 169 4.17 20.86 -4.60
C GLU A 169 3.94 21.16 -3.12
N GLN A 170 3.22 22.26 -2.83
CA GLN A 170 2.89 22.63 -1.46
C GLN A 170 2.08 21.54 -0.75
N ARG A 171 1.05 20.98 -1.39
CA ARG A 171 0.24 19.90 -0.80
C ARG A 171 1.03 18.62 -0.56
N LEU A 172 1.92 18.24 -1.46
CA LEU A 172 2.80 17.08 -1.26
C LEU A 172 3.74 17.29 -0.07
N LYS A 173 4.28 18.49 0.08
CA LYS A 173 5.11 18.84 1.25
C LYS A 173 4.33 18.75 2.55
N GLU A 174 3.15 19.37 2.62
CA GLU A 174 2.25 19.29 3.77
C GLU A 174 1.91 17.85 4.14
N TRP A 175 1.67 17.02 3.12
CA TRP A 175 1.35 15.61 3.33
C TRP A 175 2.54 14.81 3.87
N GLY A 176 3.73 15.01 3.32
CA GLY A 176 4.95 14.39 3.84
C GLY A 176 5.26 14.81 5.29
N GLU A 177 5.08 16.09 5.62
CA GLU A 177 5.24 16.62 6.96
C GLU A 177 4.21 16.01 7.94
N GLU A 178 2.95 15.84 7.53
CA GLU A 178 1.91 15.24 8.36
C GLU A 178 2.12 13.73 8.58
N ILE A 179 2.57 12.98 7.56
CA ILE A 179 2.97 11.58 7.72
C ILE A 179 4.11 11.47 8.74
N ASN A 180 5.12 12.33 8.62
CA ASN A 180 6.25 12.34 9.55
C ASN A 180 5.83 12.77 10.96
N ARG A 181 4.94 13.75 11.09
CA ARG A 181 4.39 14.20 12.39
C ARG A 181 3.63 13.07 13.09
N ARG A 182 2.83 12.27 12.35
CA ARG A 182 2.06 11.15 12.94
C ARG A 182 2.93 9.94 13.25
N PHE A 183 3.83 9.58 12.33
CA PHE A 183 4.46 8.26 12.33
C PHE A 183 5.99 8.30 12.25
N GLY A 184 6.62 9.48 12.26
CA GLY A 184 8.08 9.62 12.15
C GLY A 184 8.84 9.17 13.41
N THR A 185 8.28 9.40 14.60
CA THR A 185 8.92 9.02 15.87
C THR A 185 7.95 8.25 16.74
N PRO A 186 8.18 6.94 16.97
CA PRO A 186 7.35 6.14 17.84
C PRO A 186 7.62 6.44 19.31
N LEU A 187 6.62 6.23 20.16
CA LEU A 187 6.78 6.23 21.62
C LEU A 187 7.70 5.09 22.08
N VAL A 188 7.58 3.95 21.42
CA VAL A 188 8.38 2.74 21.65
C VAL A 188 8.24 1.81 20.46
N GLU A 189 9.28 1.03 20.20
CA GLU A 189 9.28 0.03 19.12
C GLU A 189 9.96 -1.26 19.53
N THR A 190 9.67 -2.35 18.83
CA THR A 190 10.33 -3.66 18.97
C THR A 190 10.19 -4.48 17.70
N GLN A 191 10.93 -5.58 17.64
CA GLN A 191 10.87 -6.58 16.58
C GLN A 191 11.12 -7.98 17.13
N GLY A 192 10.81 -9.01 16.35
CA GLY A 192 11.14 -10.37 16.76
C GLY A 192 10.38 -11.47 16.03
N ARG A 193 10.87 -12.69 16.19
CA ARG A 193 10.26 -13.91 15.63
C ARG A 193 9.51 -14.65 16.73
N LYS A 194 8.34 -14.16 17.08
CA LYS A 194 7.50 -14.68 18.18
C LYS A 194 6.03 -14.44 17.87
N GLN A 195 5.16 -15.29 18.42
CA GLN A 195 3.72 -15.07 18.38
C GLN A 195 3.25 -13.92 19.26
N ARG A 196 4.11 -13.45 20.19
CA ARG A 196 3.76 -12.36 21.11
C ARG A 196 4.94 -11.42 21.29
N LEU A 197 4.72 -10.14 21.07
CA LEU A 197 5.66 -9.05 21.33
C LEU A 197 5.03 -8.04 22.28
N THR A 198 5.82 -7.48 23.19
CA THR A 198 5.38 -6.48 24.15
C THR A 198 6.19 -5.21 24.00
N LEU A 199 5.49 -4.08 23.97
CA LEU A 199 6.03 -2.72 24.07
C LEU A 199 5.83 -2.24 25.51
N ASN A 200 6.89 -1.89 26.21
CA ASN A 200 6.81 -1.27 27.53
C ASN A 200 7.08 0.23 27.39
N LEU A 201 6.13 1.05 27.79
CA LEU A 201 6.27 2.50 27.82
C LEU A 201 7.02 2.91 29.11
N ASN A 202 7.80 3.99 29.04
CA ASN A 202 8.55 4.49 30.19
C ASN A 202 7.62 4.99 31.32
N GLU A 203 6.44 5.47 30.93
CA GLU A 203 5.40 5.95 31.85
C GLU A 203 4.03 5.64 31.27
N LYS A 204 3.00 5.81 32.09
CA LYS A 204 1.61 5.71 31.64
C LYS A 204 1.28 6.93 30.77
N GLN A 205 0.85 6.66 29.53
CA GLN A 205 0.52 7.71 28.57
C GLN A 205 -0.52 7.21 27.53
N PRO A 206 -1.20 8.14 26.85
CA PRO A 206 -2.18 7.77 25.83
C PRO A 206 -1.53 7.19 24.58
N VAL A 207 -2.18 6.19 24.01
CA VAL A 207 -1.80 5.55 22.73
C VAL A 207 -3.06 5.30 21.93
N ASN A 208 -3.04 5.58 20.63
CA ASN A 208 -4.15 5.37 19.72
C ASN A 208 -3.77 4.77 18.36
N TYR A 209 -2.47 4.60 18.07
CA TYR A 209 -1.99 3.94 16.86
C TYR A 209 -0.89 2.93 17.16
N CYS A 210 -0.89 1.85 16.38
CA CYS A 210 0.24 0.94 16.26
C CYS A 210 0.58 0.71 14.79
N ILE A 211 1.89 0.53 14.50
CA ILE A 211 2.35 0.06 13.20
C ILE A 211 2.95 -1.33 13.39
N ILE A 212 2.57 -2.26 12.51
CA ILE A 212 3.08 -3.61 12.46
C ILE A 212 3.62 -3.87 11.06
N GLN A 213 4.80 -4.50 10.95
CA GLN A 213 5.38 -4.95 9.67
C GLN A 213 5.91 -6.37 9.82
N GLU A 214 5.67 -7.20 8.81
CA GLU A 214 6.31 -8.50 8.68
C GLU A 214 7.61 -8.40 7.88
N ASP A 215 8.54 -9.31 8.11
CA ASP A 215 9.64 -9.59 7.19
C ASP A 215 9.07 -10.34 5.98
N ILE A 216 8.59 -9.59 4.98
CA ILE A 216 7.93 -10.13 3.79
C ILE A 216 8.86 -10.95 2.90
N THR A 217 10.18 -10.91 3.11
CA THR A 217 11.11 -11.83 2.43
C THR A 217 10.84 -13.29 2.80
N LYS A 218 10.08 -13.52 3.86
CA LYS A 218 9.61 -14.82 4.34
C LYS A 218 8.15 -15.10 3.95
N GLY A 219 7.54 -14.23 3.16
CA GLY A 219 6.09 -14.23 2.87
C GLY A 219 5.26 -13.65 4.01
N GLU A 220 4.00 -13.41 3.74
CA GLU A 220 3.00 -13.00 4.74
C GLU A 220 2.58 -14.22 5.57
N ARG A 221 2.82 -14.19 6.86
CA ARG A 221 2.57 -15.34 7.75
C ARG A 221 1.41 -15.16 8.68
N ILE A 222 1.15 -13.90 9.09
CA ILE A 222 0.07 -13.56 10.02
C ILE A 222 -1.26 -13.67 9.29
N ARG A 223 -2.22 -14.39 9.90
CA ARG A 223 -3.60 -14.50 9.42
C ARG A 223 -4.59 -13.82 10.34
N GLN A 224 -4.28 -13.79 11.65
CA GLN A 224 -5.06 -13.05 12.63
C GLN A 224 -4.17 -12.57 13.77
N TYR A 225 -4.46 -11.39 14.27
CA TYR A 225 -3.76 -10.81 15.42
C TYR A 225 -4.71 -9.96 16.26
N LYS A 226 -4.28 -9.66 17.49
CA LYS A 226 -4.87 -8.64 18.34
C LYS A 226 -3.79 -7.78 18.98
N ILE A 227 -4.13 -6.52 19.22
CA ILE A 227 -3.35 -5.59 20.04
C ILE A 227 -4.08 -5.43 21.35
N GLU A 228 -3.36 -5.58 22.46
CA GLU A 228 -3.88 -5.46 23.81
C GLU A 228 -3.11 -4.36 24.54
N ALA A 229 -3.82 -3.52 25.30
CA ALA A 229 -3.25 -2.52 26.19
C ALA A 229 -3.34 -2.98 27.65
N LYS A 230 -2.33 -2.64 28.47
CA LYS A 230 -2.32 -2.94 29.88
C LYS A 230 -2.99 -1.79 30.66
N VAL A 231 -4.25 -1.97 31.02
CA VAL A 231 -5.06 -0.98 31.74
C VAL A 231 -5.34 -1.49 33.15
N ASN A 232 -4.97 -0.73 34.18
CA ASN A 232 -5.15 -1.11 35.59
C ASN A 232 -4.61 -2.52 35.89
N GLY A 233 -3.45 -2.86 35.36
CA GLY A 233 -2.78 -4.15 35.56
C GLY A 233 -3.32 -5.31 34.72
N LYS A 234 -4.44 -5.14 33.99
CA LYS A 234 -5.08 -6.17 33.15
C LYS A 234 -4.89 -5.88 31.65
N TRP A 235 -4.73 -6.93 30.85
CA TRP A 235 -4.67 -6.83 29.40
C TRP A 235 -6.10 -6.75 28.83
N GLN A 236 -6.34 -5.71 27.99
CA GLN A 236 -7.60 -5.48 27.29
C GLN A 236 -7.33 -5.37 25.79
N THR A 237 -8.10 -6.05 24.97
CA THR A 237 -7.99 -5.92 23.51
C THR A 237 -8.49 -4.56 23.07
N VAL A 238 -7.65 -3.80 22.39
CA VAL A 238 -7.96 -2.48 21.83
C VAL A 238 -8.14 -2.51 20.31
N CYS A 239 -7.53 -3.48 19.63
CA CYS A 239 -7.66 -3.66 18.19
C CYS A 239 -7.44 -5.13 17.83
N SER A 240 -8.08 -5.60 16.77
CA SER A 240 -7.81 -6.89 16.13
C SER A 240 -7.80 -6.73 14.62
N GLY A 241 -7.15 -7.66 13.94
CA GLY A 241 -7.06 -7.64 12.49
C GLY A 241 -6.57 -8.97 11.91
N GLU A 242 -6.48 -9.01 10.59
CA GLU A 242 -6.14 -10.19 9.81
C GLU A 242 -4.79 -10.05 9.12
N SER A 243 -4.70 -9.28 8.03
CA SER A 243 -3.44 -9.10 7.27
C SER A 243 -2.54 -8.04 7.90
N VAL A 244 -1.24 -8.27 7.81
CA VAL A 244 -0.19 -7.31 8.19
C VAL A 244 0.69 -6.99 6.98
N GLY A 245 1.43 -7.98 6.45
CA GLY A 245 2.32 -7.84 5.32
C GLY A 245 3.42 -6.80 5.51
N HIS A 246 3.69 -6.01 4.47
CA HIS A 246 4.73 -4.97 4.50
C HIS A 246 4.46 -3.90 5.56
N LYS A 247 3.20 -3.43 5.68
CA LYS A 247 2.82 -2.44 6.71
C LYS A 247 1.33 -2.49 7.02
N ARG A 248 1.03 -2.55 8.31
CA ARG A 248 -0.31 -2.34 8.86
C ARG A 248 -0.28 -1.16 9.83
N ILE A 249 -1.05 -0.11 9.55
CA ILE A 249 -1.34 0.99 10.47
C ILE A 249 -2.67 0.67 11.14
N ALA A 250 -2.66 0.39 12.44
CA ALA A 250 -3.84 0.05 13.23
C ALA A 250 -4.20 1.25 14.11
N HIS A 251 -5.40 1.81 13.89
CA HIS A 251 -5.99 2.88 14.69
C HIS A 251 -7.02 2.29 15.65
N PHE A 252 -7.08 2.81 16.87
CA PHE A 252 -8.05 2.48 17.90
C PHE A 252 -8.32 3.67 18.82
N GLU A 253 -9.38 3.60 19.60
CA GLU A 253 -9.68 4.63 20.59
C GLU A 253 -8.51 4.82 21.56
N SER A 254 -8.22 6.09 21.90
CA SER A 254 -7.10 6.43 22.77
C SER A 254 -7.22 5.74 24.12
N VAL A 255 -6.15 5.07 24.53
CA VAL A 255 -6.09 4.33 25.79
C VAL A 255 -4.87 4.73 26.61
N GLU A 256 -5.08 5.07 27.87
CA GLU A 256 -4.03 5.33 28.86
C GLU A 256 -3.39 4.00 29.30
N THR A 257 -2.15 3.75 28.92
CA THR A 257 -1.49 2.46 29.18
C THR A 257 -0.01 2.61 29.52
N THR A 258 0.54 1.60 30.18
CA THR A 258 1.99 1.43 30.44
C THR A 258 2.63 0.41 29.50
N ALA A 259 1.83 -0.38 28.80
CA ALA A 259 2.36 -1.39 27.87
C ALA A 259 1.31 -1.80 26.84
N LEU A 260 1.78 -2.12 25.62
CA LEU A 260 0.97 -2.77 24.60
C LEU A 260 1.54 -4.16 24.27
N ARG A 261 0.68 -5.02 23.76
CA ARG A 261 1.07 -6.38 23.39
C ARG A 261 0.41 -6.76 22.06
N LEU A 262 1.23 -7.09 21.08
CA LEU A 262 0.80 -7.78 19.87
C LEU A 262 0.74 -9.28 20.17
N THR A 263 -0.39 -9.88 19.91
CA THR A 263 -0.57 -11.35 19.98
C THR A 263 -1.06 -11.83 18.62
N VAL A 264 -0.25 -12.61 17.90
CA VAL A 264 -0.66 -13.30 16.68
C VAL A 264 -1.47 -14.52 17.10
N THR A 265 -2.75 -14.54 16.73
CA THR A 265 -3.69 -15.61 17.12
C THR A 265 -3.76 -16.71 16.08
N GLN A 266 -3.48 -16.39 14.81
CA GLN A 266 -3.39 -17.37 13.72
C GLN A 266 -2.27 -16.99 12.75
N SER A 267 -1.48 -17.95 12.32
CA SER A 267 -0.41 -17.79 11.34
C SER A 267 -0.09 -19.10 10.63
N VAL A 268 0.40 -19.01 9.39
CA VAL A 268 0.81 -20.20 8.60
C VAL A 268 2.21 -20.70 8.94
N ALA A 269 3.01 -19.87 9.61
CA ALA A 269 4.34 -20.22 10.14
C ALA A 269 4.67 -19.30 11.32
N LEU A 270 5.82 -19.51 11.98
CA LEU A 270 6.26 -18.63 13.07
C LEU A 270 6.35 -17.18 12.55
N PRO A 271 5.61 -16.22 13.14
CA PRO A 271 5.62 -14.83 12.69
C PRO A 271 7.02 -14.23 12.72
N ALA A 272 7.36 -13.50 11.67
CA ALA A 272 8.60 -12.73 11.55
C ALA A 272 8.24 -11.24 11.49
N ILE A 273 8.17 -10.61 12.65
CA ILE A 273 7.77 -9.21 12.79
C ILE A 273 9.03 -8.36 12.75
N SER A 274 9.20 -7.58 11.67
CA SER A 274 10.32 -6.67 11.46
C SER A 274 10.15 -5.34 12.19
N TYR A 275 8.90 -4.97 12.50
CA TYR A 275 8.59 -3.73 13.19
C TYR A 275 7.24 -3.82 13.92
N PHE A 276 7.24 -3.45 15.19
CA PHE A 276 6.01 -3.22 15.98
C PHE A 276 6.23 -1.98 16.84
N SER A 277 5.38 -0.98 16.72
CA SER A 277 5.55 0.32 17.37
C SER A 277 4.21 0.93 17.79
N ALA A 278 4.28 1.90 18.72
CA ALA A 278 3.15 2.60 19.27
C ALA A 278 3.28 4.12 19.11
N TYR A 279 2.16 4.80 18.89
CA TYR A 279 2.07 6.25 18.70
C TYR A 279 0.89 6.84 19.44
N ASN A 280 1.04 8.12 19.84
CA ASN A 280 -0.06 8.97 20.27
C ASN A 280 -0.21 10.10 19.21
N VAL A 281 -1.25 10.02 18.42
CA VAL A 281 -1.52 10.96 17.33
C VAL A 281 -2.74 11.82 17.68
N THR A 282 -2.52 13.12 17.75
CA THR A 282 -3.64 14.09 17.81
C THR A 282 -4.09 14.38 16.37
N LEU A 283 -5.32 14.00 16.05
CA LEU A 283 -5.93 14.37 14.77
C LEU A 283 -6.34 15.84 14.84
N LYS A 284 -5.88 16.61 13.85
CA LYS A 284 -6.23 18.04 13.72
C LYS A 284 -7.40 18.20 12.76
#